data_6c259d5f3061281969cbbf8464eb335c
#
_entry.id   6c259d5f3061281969cbbf8464eb335c
#
_cell.length_a   1.000
_cell.length_b   1.000
_cell.length_c   1.000
_cell.angle_alpha   90.00
_cell.angle_beta   90.00
_cell.angle_gamma   90.00
#
_symmetry.space_group_name_H-M   'P 1'
#
loop_
_entity.id
_entity.type
_entity.pdbx_description
1 polymer ?
#
loop_
_entity_poly.entity_id
_entity_poly.type
_entity_poly.pdbx_seq_one_letter_code
_entity_poly.pdbx_strand_id
1 'polypeptide(L)'
;MNHQFVLFIALVALVASCSKSPSSISGRSKVFDSAPVAVKESWARAVACAQTNDYAGATILMWGLRKQELTPAQSAAVEASLKTVMEAMYAAADRGDLAAKKAIDELKKRPHRE
;
A
#
# COMPACT_ATOMS: atom_id res chain seq x y z
N MET A 1 38.65 -39.31 -0.24
CA MET A 1 38.29 -38.54 -0.26
C MET A 1 37.07 -38.24 -0.24
N ASN A 2 36.46 -37.95 0.25
CA ASN A 2 35.34 -37.73 0.34
C ASN A 2 34.91 -36.53 0.37
N HIS A 3 34.32 -36.14 -0.09
CA HIS A 3 33.83 -35.08 -0.17
C HIS A 3 32.67 -34.98 -0.11
N GLN A 4 32.21 -34.86 0.60
CA GLN A 4 31.20 -34.63 0.76
C GLN A 4 30.88 -33.41 0.60
N PHE A 5 30.21 -33.02 -0.12
CA PHE A 5 29.66 -32.10 -0.41
C PHE A 5 28.54 -31.98 0.12
N VAL A 6 28.40 -31.59 0.91
CA VAL A 6 27.37 -31.15 1.47
C VAL A 6 26.88 -30.08 0.80
N LEU A 7 25.92 -30.26 0.20
CA LEU A 7 25.24 -29.52 -0.40
C LEU A 7 24.39 -28.84 0.49
N PHE A 8 24.65 -27.79 0.85
CA PHE A 8 23.90 -27.03 1.50
C PHE A 8 23.00 -26.43 0.65
N ILE A 9 22.00 -26.92 0.54
CA ILE A 9 20.96 -26.33 0.01
C ILE A 9 20.50 -25.45 1.00
N ALA A 10 20.79 -24.30 0.86
CA ALA A 10 20.26 -23.31 1.57
C ALA A 10 18.85 -23.19 1.16
N LEU A 11 18.04 -23.66 1.89
CA LEU A 11 16.73 -23.54 1.67
C LEU A 11 16.39 -22.19 2.09
N VAL A 12 16.30 -21.37 1.23
CA VAL A 12 15.82 -20.13 1.45
C VAL A 12 14.38 -20.26 1.58
N ALA A 13 13.98 -20.26 2.72
CA ALA A 13 12.63 -20.27 2.93
C ALA A 13 12.13 -18.91 2.63
N LEU A 14 11.53 -18.76 1.56
CA LEU A 14 10.89 -17.70 1.27
C LEU A 14 9.75 -17.60 2.03
N VAL A 15 9.76 -16.93 3.01
CA VAL A 15 8.64 -16.70 3.72
C VAL A 15 7.85 -15.72 3.02
N ALA A 16 6.99 -16.14 2.38
CA ALA A 16 6.06 -15.28 1.82
C ALA A 16 5.29 -14.79 2.96
N SER A 17 5.50 -13.64 3.36
CA SER A 17 4.77 -13.17 4.37
C SER A 17 3.42 -12.87 3.90
N CYS A 18 2.52 -13.47 4.45
CA CYS A 18 1.22 -13.26 4.11
C CYS A 18 0.64 -12.11 4.73
N SER A 19 1.39 -11.22 5.19
CA SER A 19 0.78 -10.13 5.81
C SER A 19 0.12 -9.28 4.80
N LYS A 20 -0.76 -8.45 5.21
CA LYS A 20 -1.41 -7.58 4.37
C LYS A 20 -0.43 -6.77 3.66
N SER A 21 -0.22 -7.07 2.46
CA SER A 21 0.73 -6.40 1.65
C SER A 21 -0.01 -5.34 0.87
N PRO A 22 0.59 -4.20 0.58
CA PRO A 22 -0.04 -3.20 -0.26
C PRO A 22 -0.46 -3.73 -1.63
N SER A 23 0.13 -4.84 -2.05
CA SER A 23 -0.28 -5.41 -3.33
C SER A 23 -1.73 -5.88 -3.34
N SER A 24 -2.32 -6.12 -2.17
CA SER A 24 -3.72 -6.51 -2.12
C SER A 24 -4.65 -5.39 -2.57
N ILE A 25 -4.15 -4.16 -2.59
CA ILE A 25 -4.97 -3.03 -3.00
C ILE A 25 -5.34 -3.12 -4.47
N SER A 26 -4.43 -3.62 -5.31
CA SER A 26 -4.72 -3.71 -6.72
C SER A 26 -5.90 -4.64 -7.01
N GLY A 27 -6.17 -5.59 -6.11
CA GLY A 27 -7.32 -6.47 -6.27
C GLY A 27 -8.66 -5.75 -6.13
N ARG A 28 -8.66 -4.52 -5.64
CA ARG A 28 -9.87 -3.73 -5.49
C ARG A 28 -10.12 -2.81 -6.66
N SER A 29 -9.26 -2.85 -7.67
CA SER A 29 -9.33 -1.90 -8.77
C SER A 29 -10.55 -2.07 -9.66
N LYS A 30 -11.13 -3.25 -9.69
CA LYS A 30 -12.23 -3.52 -10.58
C LYS A 30 -13.42 -2.59 -10.37
N VAL A 31 -13.69 -2.17 -9.15
CA VAL A 31 -14.82 -1.30 -8.88
C VAL A 31 -14.64 0.09 -9.47
N PHE A 32 -13.43 0.40 -9.95
CA PHE A 32 -13.16 1.69 -10.58
C PHE A 32 -13.21 1.64 -12.10
N ASP A 33 -13.51 0.47 -12.67
CA ASP A 33 -13.55 0.34 -14.14
C ASP A 33 -14.54 1.29 -14.78
N SER A 34 -15.64 1.56 -14.13
CA SER A 34 -16.65 2.45 -14.67
C SER A 34 -16.58 3.85 -14.10
N ALA A 35 -15.57 4.17 -13.33
CA ALA A 35 -15.45 5.48 -12.72
C ALA A 35 -15.07 6.54 -13.76
N PRO A 36 -15.36 7.82 -13.48
CA PRO A 36 -14.85 8.89 -14.33
C PRO A 36 -13.34 8.82 -14.44
N VAL A 37 -12.83 9.29 -15.57
CA VAL A 37 -11.39 9.19 -15.86
C VAL A 37 -10.53 9.76 -14.72
N ALA A 38 -10.92 10.91 -14.19
CA ALA A 38 -10.12 11.53 -13.14
C ALA A 38 -10.02 10.65 -11.88
N VAL A 39 -11.13 10.02 -11.50
CA VAL A 39 -11.16 9.13 -10.36
C VAL A 39 -10.33 7.89 -10.64
N LYS A 40 -10.50 7.34 -11.85
CA LYS A 40 -9.79 6.14 -12.25
C LYS A 40 -8.29 6.36 -12.25
N GLU A 41 -7.85 7.52 -12.76
CA GLU A 41 -6.43 7.84 -12.77
C GLU A 41 -5.87 8.06 -11.37
N SER A 42 -6.63 8.72 -10.51
CA SER A 42 -6.18 8.91 -9.13
C SER A 42 -6.05 7.60 -8.40
N TRP A 43 -7.01 6.71 -8.61
CA TRP A 43 -6.94 5.38 -8.01
C TRP A 43 -5.70 4.63 -8.52
N ALA A 44 -5.46 4.67 -9.83
CA ALA A 44 -4.30 3.98 -10.41
C ALA A 44 -2.99 4.51 -9.84
N ARG A 45 -2.91 5.82 -9.63
CA ARG A 45 -1.70 6.41 -9.04
C ARG A 45 -1.55 6.03 -7.58
N ALA A 46 -2.66 5.96 -6.85
CA ALA A 46 -2.61 5.54 -5.46
C ALA A 46 -2.12 4.11 -5.33
N VAL A 47 -2.59 3.23 -6.23
CA VAL A 47 -2.14 1.84 -6.25
C VAL A 47 -0.64 1.78 -6.56
N ALA A 48 -0.19 2.54 -7.54
CA ALA A 48 1.23 2.55 -7.90
C ALA A 48 2.08 3.03 -6.74
N CYS A 49 1.65 4.06 -6.03
CA CYS A 49 2.38 4.54 -4.86
C CYS A 49 2.45 3.46 -3.78
N ALA A 50 1.33 2.79 -3.54
CA ALA A 50 1.28 1.74 -2.53
C ALA A 50 2.22 0.59 -2.90
N GLN A 51 2.28 0.24 -4.17
CA GLN A 51 3.13 -0.86 -4.63
C GLN A 51 4.61 -0.55 -4.52
N THR A 52 4.97 0.72 -4.53
CA THR A 52 6.37 1.12 -4.41
C THR A 52 6.68 1.63 -3.01
N ASN A 53 5.78 1.40 -2.07
CA ASN A 53 5.96 1.82 -0.67
C ASN A 53 6.08 3.33 -0.49
N ASP A 54 5.46 4.08 -1.41
CA ASP A 54 5.34 5.51 -1.23
C ASP A 54 4.09 5.72 -0.39
N TYR A 55 4.23 5.52 0.89
CA TYR A 55 3.10 5.56 1.82
C TYR A 55 2.42 6.91 1.86
N ALA A 56 3.22 7.97 1.88
CA ALA A 56 2.65 9.31 1.93
C ALA A 56 1.87 9.61 0.66
N GLY A 57 2.44 9.28 -0.49
CA GLY A 57 1.77 9.53 -1.77
C GLY A 57 0.46 8.76 -1.88
N ALA A 58 0.48 7.49 -1.50
CA ALA A 58 -0.73 6.68 -1.55
C ALA A 58 -1.81 7.24 -0.62
N THR A 59 -1.42 7.64 0.59
CA THR A 59 -2.36 8.17 1.56
C THR A 59 -2.98 9.47 1.09
N ILE A 60 -2.17 10.37 0.56
CA ILE A 60 -2.66 11.67 0.09
C ILE A 60 -3.63 11.49 -1.07
N LEU A 61 -3.30 10.59 -1.99
CA LEU A 61 -4.19 10.34 -3.12
C LEU A 61 -5.51 9.73 -2.67
N MET A 62 -5.46 8.85 -1.68
CA MET A 62 -6.70 8.26 -1.16
C MET A 62 -7.53 9.27 -0.39
N TRP A 63 -6.90 10.18 0.33
CA TRP A 63 -7.63 11.27 0.96
C TRP A 63 -8.33 12.14 -0.09
N GLY A 64 -7.66 12.37 -1.22
CA GLY A 64 -8.27 13.11 -2.31
C GLY A 64 -9.46 12.38 -2.91
N LEU A 65 -9.35 11.07 -3.03
CA LEU A 65 -10.46 10.27 -3.57
C LEU A 65 -11.69 10.33 -2.66
N ARG A 66 -11.48 10.39 -1.36
CA ARG A 66 -12.61 10.49 -0.44
C ARG A 66 -13.49 11.69 -0.72
N LYS A 67 -12.92 12.72 -1.32
CA LYS A 67 -13.67 13.95 -1.58
C LYS A 67 -14.40 13.93 -2.90
N GLN A 68 -14.23 12.86 -3.66
CA GLN A 68 -14.90 12.73 -4.94
C GLN A 68 -16.23 12.01 -4.76
N GLU A 69 -17.06 12.11 -5.79
CA GLU A 69 -18.29 11.36 -5.79
C GLU A 69 -17.96 9.93 -6.14
N LEU A 70 -18.13 9.05 -5.19
CA LEU A 70 -17.82 7.64 -5.37
C LEU A 70 -19.05 6.79 -5.15
N THR A 71 -19.13 5.66 -5.83
CA THR A 71 -20.16 4.68 -5.51
C THR A 71 -19.84 4.07 -4.16
N PRO A 72 -20.82 3.45 -3.49
CA PRO A 72 -20.53 2.79 -2.21
C PRO A 72 -19.40 1.75 -2.31
N ALA A 73 -19.35 1.01 -3.44
CA ALA A 73 -18.29 0.03 -3.61
C ALA A 73 -16.93 0.71 -3.76
N GLN A 74 -16.88 1.82 -4.49
CA GLN A 74 -15.63 2.58 -4.65
C GLN A 74 -15.19 3.17 -3.32
N SER A 75 -16.13 3.72 -2.58
CA SER A 75 -15.83 4.31 -1.28
C SER A 75 -15.29 3.25 -0.33
N ALA A 76 -15.91 2.07 -0.31
CA ALA A 76 -15.44 0.98 0.53
C ALA A 76 -14.03 0.55 0.12
N ALA A 77 -13.74 0.53 -1.18
CA ALA A 77 -12.41 0.16 -1.66
C ALA A 77 -11.35 1.19 -1.22
N VAL A 78 -11.70 2.48 -1.27
CA VAL A 78 -10.77 3.52 -0.83
C VAL A 78 -10.50 3.40 0.67
N GLU A 79 -11.55 3.23 1.47
CA GLU A 79 -11.37 3.15 2.92
C GLU A 79 -10.58 1.91 3.32
N ALA A 80 -10.88 0.77 2.72
CA ALA A 80 -10.15 -0.45 3.04
C ALA A 80 -8.69 -0.33 2.60
N SER A 81 -8.44 0.29 1.47
CA SER A 81 -7.09 0.44 0.96
C SER A 81 -6.29 1.44 1.77
N LEU A 82 -6.92 2.52 2.20
CA LEU A 82 -6.28 3.49 3.06
C LEU A 82 -5.84 2.82 4.37
N LYS A 83 -6.71 2.00 4.93
CA LYS A 83 -6.37 1.25 6.13
C LYS A 83 -5.18 0.35 5.89
N THR A 84 -5.16 -0.36 4.76
CA THR A 84 -4.06 -1.25 4.41
C THR A 84 -2.74 -0.48 4.32
N VAL A 85 -2.75 0.67 3.65
CA VAL A 85 -1.55 1.48 3.49
C VAL A 85 -1.06 1.97 4.84
N MET A 86 -1.96 2.45 5.68
CA MET A 86 -1.56 2.99 6.97
C MET A 86 -1.01 1.91 7.89
N GLU A 87 -1.63 0.74 7.87
CA GLU A 87 -1.13 -0.38 8.66
C GLU A 87 0.26 -0.79 8.19
N ALA A 88 0.47 -0.84 6.88
CA ALA A 88 1.77 -1.20 6.34
C ALA A 88 2.82 -0.15 6.69
N MET A 89 2.45 1.12 6.65
CA MET A 89 3.36 2.21 6.97
C MET A 89 3.80 2.14 8.43
N TYR A 90 2.84 1.98 9.35
CA TYR A 90 3.19 1.92 10.76
C TYR A 90 3.99 0.67 11.09
N ALA A 91 3.65 -0.45 10.48
CA ALA A 91 4.41 -1.68 10.70
C ALA A 91 5.84 -1.52 10.20
N ALA A 92 6.02 -0.88 9.06
CA ALA A 92 7.36 -0.65 8.52
C ALA A 92 8.16 0.29 9.43
N ALA A 93 7.52 1.35 9.93
CA ALA A 93 8.19 2.27 10.83
C ALA A 93 8.63 1.57 12.11
N ASP A 94 7.80 0.67 12.62
CA ASP A 94 8.15 -0.10 13.82
C ASP A 94 9.37 -0.98 13.59
N ARG A 95 9.60 -1.38 12.35
CA ARG A 95 10.79 -2.18 12.03
C ARG A 95 12.01 -1.30 11.74
N GLY A 96 11.87 -0.01 11.87
CA GLY A 96 13.00 0.89 11.65
C GLY A 96 13.11 1.45 10.24
N ASP A 97 12.11 1.25 9.40
CA ASP A 97 12.14 1.75 8.03
C ASP A 97 12.10 3.28 8.04
N LEU A 98 13.17 3.90 7.60
CA LEU A 98 13.26 5.36 7.65
C LEU A 98 12.29 6.04 6.70
N ALA A 99 12.03 5.42 5.55
CA ALA A 99 11.08 6.00 4.61
C ALA A 99 9.68 6.03 5.21
N ALA A 100 9.31 4.98 5.95
CA ALA A 100 8.00 4.94 6.59
C ALA A 100 7.92 5.99 7.70
N LYS A 101 8.98 6.14 8.48
CA LYS A 101 9.00 7.16 9.53
C LYS A 101 8.86 8.56 8.95
N LYS A 102 9.55 8.79 7.84
CA LYS A 102 9.48 10.09 7.17
C LYS A 102 8.08 10.34 6.64
N ALA A 103 7.45 9.29 6.09
CA ALA A 103 6.09 9.43 5.57
C ALA A 103 5.13 9.80 6.69
N ILE A 104 5.27 9.17 7.85
CA ILE A 104 4.43 9.50 9.00
C ILE A 104 4.60 10.97 9.39
N ASP A 105 5.84 11.43 9.43
CA ASP A 105 6.11 12.83 9.78
C ASP A 105 5.49 13.77 8.76
N GLU A 106 5.60 13.45 7.49
CA GLU A 106 5.02 14.29 6.46
C GLU A 106 3.50 14.35 6.56
N LEU A 107 2.87 13.22 6.83
CA LEU A 107 1.42 13.19 6.94
C LEU A 107 0.93 13.95 8.16
N LYS A 108 1.70 13.93 9.24
CA LYS A 108 1.32 14.68 10.43
C LYS A 108 1.31 16.18 10.22
N LYS A 109 2.12 16.65 9.29
CA LYS A 109 2.20 18.08 9.02
C LYS A 109 1.06 18.58 8.17
N ARG A 110 0.33 17.67 7.53
CA ARG A 110 -0.76 18.09 6.67
C ARG A 110 -2.04 18.17 7.47
N PRO A 111 -2.76 19.24 7.32
CA PRO A 111 -4.03 19.32 8.03
C PRO A 111 -5.00 18.35 7.40
N HIS A 112 -5.58 17.56 8.25
CA HIS A 112 -6.57 16.69 7.78
C HIS A 112 -7.82 17.47 7.75
N ARG A 113 -8.34 17.67 6.58
CA ARG A 113 -9.59 18.25 6.57
C ARG A 113 -10.49 17.19 6.14
N GLU A 114 -11.37 16.86 6.95
CA GLU A 114 -12.33 15.88 6.57
C GLU A 114 -13.36 16.40 5.75
#